data_be9a0660d991f04eba04ac357adc46b8
#
_entry.id   be9a0660d991f04eba04ac357adc46b8
#
_cell.length_a   1.000
_cell.length_b   1.000
_cell.length_c   1.000
_cell.angle_alpha   90.00
_cell.angle_beta   90.00
_cell.angle_gamma   90.00
#
_symmetry.space_group_name_H-M   'P 1'
#
loop_
_entity.id
_entity.type
_entity.pdbx_description
1 polymer ?
#
loop_
_entity_poly.entity_id
_entity_poly.type
_entity_poly.pdbx_seq_one_letter_code
_entity_poly.pdbx_strand_id
1 'polypeptide(L)'
;LFGPDGQDWRVPVSELESRQERMSIALAEGGIESAYIEDPVELYWLTGGRQSSAFLIGAEGADIQSRHLVRRSVARAAFEGGEGDCPHLTEKHPRMGELSVKLAKYGCIRKPAMTEQKVPQSRWSFISEKMEGLEGDSQDCTDLLYKLREVKSEWEVSMMRESGEINHSMFESIRETGGLGKTELEMAGVAEEVSRASGFGGRIRMRKWPMDCDRVVIAAGRSGGIPSYFDSAVGGVGGSPISPLGA
;
A
#
# COMPACT_ATOMS: atom_id res chain seq x y z
N LEU A 1 -13.57 10.44 1.64
CA LEU A 1 -13.75 9.09 1.11
C LEU A 1 -14.89 8.41 1.85
N PHE A 2 -16.06 8.47 1.26
CA PHE A 2 -17.24 7.94 1.92
C PHE A 2 -17.65 6.63 1.27
N GLY A 3 -17.93 5.63 2.10
CA GLY A 3 -18.53 4.38 1.71
C GLY A 3 -19.99 4.53 1.31
N PRO A 4 -20.66 3.46 0.86
CA PRO A 4 -22.08 3.49 0.50
C PRO A 4 -23.00 4.04 1.60
N ASP A 5 -22.63 3.84 2.85
CA ASP A 5 -23.39 4.27 4.04
C ASP A 5 -22.98 5.66 4.53
N GLY A 6 -22.21 6.43 3.77
CA GLY A 6 -21.70 7.73 4.18
C GLY A 6 -20.54 7.67 5.19
N GLN A 7 -20.07 6.47 5.53
CA GLN A 7 -18.94 6.28 6.45
C GLN A 7 -17.64 6.82 5.83
N ASP A 8 -16.85 7.53 6.62
CA ASP A 8 -15.52 7.99 6.19
C ASP A 8 -14.50 6.84 6.26
N TRP A 9 -13.96 6.47 5.10
CA TRP A 9 -12.97 5.42 4.97
C TRP A 9 -11.52 5.95 4.87
N ARG A 10 -11.30 7.15 5.29
CA ARG A 10 -9.92 7.61 5.54
C ARG A 10 -9.35 6.85 6.73
N VAL A 11 -8.05 6.68 6.74
CA VAL A 11 -7.37 6.14 7.93
C VAL A 11 -7.57 7.12 9.08
N PRO A 12 -8.08 6.70 10.26
CA PRO A 12 -8.23 7.58 11.41
C PRO A 12 -6.90 8.22 11.80
N VAL A 13 -6.93 9.47 12.27
CA VAL A 13 -5.72 10.19 12.70
C VAL A 13 -5.01 9.42 13.82
N SER A 14 -5.75 8.93 14.80
CA SER A 14 -5.19 8.13 15.90
C SER A 14 -4.50 6.84 15.44
N GLU A 15 -4.98 6.24 14.35
CA GLU A 15 -4.34 5.08 13.74
C GLU A 15 -3.01 5.48 13.06
N LEU A 16 -2.99 6.62 12.37
CA LEU A 16 -1.76 7.16 11.77
C LEU A 16 -0.72 7.52 12.83
N GLU A 17 -1.15 8.16 13.93
CA GLU A 17 -0.30 8.47 15.09
C GLU A 17 0.35 7.21 15.66
N SER A 18 -0.45 6.20 15.97
CA SER A 18 0.04 4.92 16.51
C SER A 18 1.04 4.23 15.56
N ARG A 19 0.76 4.25 14.25
CA ARG A 19 1.66 3.64 13.25
C ARG A 19 2.99 4.40 13.14
N GLN A 20 2.96 5.72 13.16
CA GLN A 20 4.17 6.55 13.12
C GLN A 20 4.99 6.41 14.40
N GLU A 21 4.36 6.38 15.57
CA GLU A 21 5.01 6.12 16.84
C GLU A 21 5.72 4.75 16.84
N ARG A 22 5.01 3.69 16.46
CA ARG A 22 5.58 2.34 16.35
C ARG A 22 6.75 2.29 15.36
N MET A 23 6.64 3.00 14.23
CA MET A 23 7.74 3.09 13.26
C MET A 23 8.94 3.82 13.84
N SER A 24 8.72 4.92 14.55
CA SER A 24 9.77 5.72 15.18
C SER A 24 10.55 4.92 16.25
N ILE A 25 9.83 4.17 17.10
CA ILE A 25 10.40 3.24 18.08
C ILE A 25 11.21 2.14 17.40
N ALA A 26 10.65 1.51 16.40
CA ALA A 26 11.31 0.40 15.68
C ALA A 26 12.57 0.85 14.93
N LEU A 27 12.59 2.07 14.41
CA LEU A 27 13.81 2.67 13.84
C LEU A 27 14.90 2.82 14.91
N ALA A 28 14.56 3.35 16.09
CA ALA A 28 15.49 3.49 17.21
C ALA A 28 16.06 2.15 17.66
N GLU A 29 15.20 1.13 17.85
CA GLU A 29 15.61 -0.22 18.21
C GLU A 29 16.52 -0.88 17.15
N GLY A 30 16.29 -0.55 15.87
CA GLY A 30 17.09 -1.01 14.73
C GLY A 30 18.39 -0.23 14.53
N GLY A 31 18.67 0.80 15.35
CA GLY A 31 19.83 1.68 15.18
C GLY A 31 19.78 2.54 13.91
N ILE A 32 18.58 2.80 13.39
CA ILE A 32 18.31 3.59 12.20
C ILE A 32 17.82 4.97 12.65
N GLU A 33 18.50 6.03 12.25
CA GLU A 33 18.18 7.39 12.70
C GLU A 33 16.90 7.96 12.01
N SER A 34 16.68 7.59 10.75
CA SER A 34 15.50 8.01 9.99
C SER A 34 15.22 7.11 8.80
N ALA A 35 14.00 7.20 8.28
CA ALA A 35 13.60 6.54 7.03
C ALA A 35 12.94 7.52 6.05
N TYR A 36 13.21 7.30 4.76
CA TYR A 36 12.59 8.00 3.64
C TYR A 36 11.83 7.00 2.77
N ILE A 37 10.52 6.99 2.90
CA ILE A 37 9.64 5.98 2.34
C ILE A 37 8.95 6.52 1.09
N GLU A 38 9.07 5.81 -0.05
CA GLU A 38 8.38 6.11 -1.32
C GLU A 38 7.44 5.01 -1.79
N ASP A 39 7.50 3.80 -1.22
CA ASP A 39 6.59 2.73 -1.61
C ASP A 39 5.14 3.13 -1.34
N PRO A 40 4.23 3.04 -2.34
CA PRO A 40 2.85 3.52 -2.19
C PRO A 40 2.04 2.82 -1.09
N VAL A 41 2.35 1.55 -0.80
CA VAL A 41 1.65 0.78 0.25
C VAL A 41 2.08 1.25 1.63
N GLU A 42 3.38 1.43 1.82
CA GLU A 42 3.92 1.91 3.09
C GLU A 42 3.58 3.39 3.33
N LEU A 43 3.59 4.21 2.27
CA LEU A 43 3.10 5.59 2.33
C LEU A 43 1.65 5.66 2.79
N TYR A 44 0.78 4.84 2.19
CA TYR A 44 -0.62 4.79 2.61
C TYR A 44 -0.75 4.36 4.07
N TRP A 45 0.01 3.36 4.50
CA TRP A 45 -0.01 2.86 5.87
C TRP A 45 0.43 3.93 6.87
N LEU A 46 1.47 4.71 6.55
CA LEU A 46 2.03 5.72 7.43
C LEU A 46 1.31 7.08 7.39
N THR A 47 0.72 7.45 6.24
CA THR A 47 0.23 8.82 6.02
C THR A 47 -1.23 8.91 5.60
N GLY A 48 -1.90 7.78 5.30
CA GLY A 48 -3.22 7.76 4.67
C GLY A 48 -3.22 8.27 3.22
N GLY A 49 -2.09 8.78 2.73
CA GLY A 49 -1.96 9.41 1.42
C GLY A 49 -1.96 8.40 0.27
N ARG A 50 -2.59 8.78 -0.84
CA ARG A 50 -2.73 7.96 -2.07
C ARG A 50 -2.01 8.57 -3.27
N GLN A 51 -1.20 9.58 -3.04
CA GLN A 51 -0.49 10.28 -4.10
C GLN A 51 0.98 9.87 -4.19
N SER A 52 1.59 10.17 -5.34
CA SER A 52 3.05 10.08 -5.48
C SER A 52 3.72 11.08 -4.54
N SER A 53 4.39 10.56 -3.53
CA SER A 53 4.99 11.32 -2.44
C SER A 53 6.18 10.57 -1.85
N ALA A 54 6.76 11.13 -0.81
CA ALA A 54 7.70 10.47 0.07
C ALA A 54 7.38 10.86 1.51
N PHE A 55 7.69 10.01 2.47
CA PHE A 55 7.54 10.30 3.88
C PHE A 55 8.89 10.17 4.57
N LEU A 56 9.37 11.29 5.14
CA LEU A 56 10.51 11.30 6.06
C LEU A 56 9.99 11.09 7.48
N ILE A 57 10.54 10.14 8.19
CA ILE A 57 10.25 9.89 9.61
C ILE A 57 11.55 9.66 10.38
N GLY A 58 11.68 10.29 11.53
CA GLY A 58 12.79 10.10 12.45
C GLY A 58 12.55 8.96 13.44
N ALA A 59 13.63 8.38 13.93
CA ALA A 59 13.59 7.47 15.06
C ALA A 59 13.17 8.19 16.35
N GLU A 60 12.69 7.45 17.34
CA GLU A 60 12.40 7.98 18.66
C GLU A 60 13.65 8.61 19.26
N GLY A 61 13.53 9.83 19.77
CA GLY A 61 14.63 10.60 20.33
C GLY A 61 15.55 11.29 19.31
N ALA A 62 15.37 11.07 18.01
CA ALA A 62 16.08 11.82 16.98
C ALA A 62 15.45 13.21 16.77
N ASP A 63 16.30 14.23 16.61
CA ASP A 63 15.83 15.60 16.28
C ASP A 63 15.54 15.72 14.78
N ILE A 64 14.62 14.89 14.30
CA ILE A 64 14.22 14.84 12.89
C ILE A 64 12.73 15.12 12.77
N GLN A 65 12.40 16.12 12.00
CA GLN A 65 11.01 16.53 11.77
C GLN A 65 10.36 15.68 10.70
N SER A 66 9.38 14.84 11.07
CA SER A 66 8.62 14.06 10.11
C SER A 66 7.88 14.92 9.09
N ARG A 67 7.98 14.57 7.81
CA ARG A 67 7.41 15.32 6.67
C ARG A 67 6.83 14.41 5.60
N HIS A 68 5.59 14.69 5.23
CA HIS A 68 4.98 14.09 4.04
C HIS A 68 5.23 15.01 2.83
N LEU A 69 6.14 14.60 1.96
CA LEU A 69 6.63 15.37 0.81
C LEU A 69 5.87 14.96 -0.44
N VAL A 70 4.96 15.80 -0.92
CA VAL A 70 3.99 15.48 -1.97
C VAL A 70 4.36 16.09 -3.31
N ARG A 71 4.40 15.27 -4.38
CA ARG A 71 4.81 15.73 -5.71
C ARG A 71 3.73 16.52 -6.45
N ARG A 72 2.45 16.31 -6.13
CA ARG A 72 1.35 16.95 -6.86
C ARG A 72 0.50 17.85 -5.99
N SER A 73 -0.57 17.38 -5.41
CA SER A 73 -1.53 18.18 -4.65
C SER A 73 -1.33 18.02 -3.14
N VAL A 74 -0.74 19.04 -2.51
CA VAL A 74 -0.55 19.08 -1.06
C VAL A 74 -1.90 19.11 -0.34
N ALA A 75 -2.85 19.92 -0.81
CA ALA A 75 -4.18 20.02 -0.21
C ALA A 75 -4.93 18.69 -0.19
N ARG A 76 -4.85 17.93 -1.30
CA ARG A 76 -5.46 16.61 -1.35
C ARG A 76 -4.78 15.62 -0.42
N ALA A 77 -3.45 15.63 -0.32
CA ALA A 77 -2.72 14.75 0.59
C ALA A 77 -3.01 15.07 2.06
N ALA A 78 -3.11 16.35 2.42
CA ALA A 78 -3.53 16.77 3.75
C ALA A 78 -4.95 16.26 4.06
N PHE A 79 -5.89 16.43 3.14
CA PHE A 79 -7.25 15.87 3.28
C PHE A 79 -7.24 14.35 3.49
N GLU A 80 -6.46 13.59 2.71
CA GLU A 80 -6.33 12.14 2.83
C GLU A 80 -5.75 11.71 4.19
N GLY A 81 -4.85 12.51 4.78
CA GLY A 81 -4.17 12.26 6.05
C GLY A 81 -4.87 12.80 7.30
N GLY A 82 -6.09 13.37 7.17
CA GLY A 82 -6.87 13.89 8.31
C GLY A 82 -6.99 15.41 8.39
N GLU A 83 -6.59 16.14 7.33
CA GLU A 83 -6.67 17.61 7.26
C GLU A 83 -5.85 18.32 8.36
N GLY A 84 -6.51 19.11 9.21
CA GLY A 84 -5.87 19.89 10.27
C GLY A 84 -5.32 19.05 11.42
N ASP A 85 -5.83 17.84 11.59
CA ASP A 85 -5.46 16.92 12.68
C ASP A 85 -4.37 15.90 12.25
N CYS A 86 -3.82 16.07 11.05
CA CYS A 86 -2.79 15.16 10.52
C CYS A 86 -1.54 15.13 11.44
N PRO A 87 -1.06 13.94 11.85
CA PRO A 87 0.06 13.82 12.80
C PRO A 87 1.42 14.23 12.22
N HIS A 88 1.47 14.59 10.94
CA HIS A 88 2.67 15.02 10.25
C HIS A 88 2.38 16.25 9.37
N LEU A 89 3.41 17.06 9.14
CA LEU A 89 3.28 18.17 8.21
C LEU A 89 3.37 17.69 6.77
N THR A 90 2.38 18.08 5.96
CA THR A 90 2.33 17.79 4.53
C THR A 90 2.77 19.01 3.74
N GLU A 91 3.78 18.85 2.91
CA GLU A 91 4.31 19.93 2.09
C GLU A 91 4.74 19.49 0.69
N LYS A 92 5.11 20.44 -0.14
CA LYS A 92 5.59 20.17 -1.50
C LYS A 92 6.94 19.47 -1.47
N HIS A 93 7.04 18.35 -2.20
CA HIS A 93 8.29 17.66 -2.43
C HIS A 93 9.30 18.61 -3.08
N PRO A 94 10.55 18.71 -2.60
CA PRO A 94 11.59 19.51 -3.23
C PRO A 94 11.92 18.98 -4.63
N ARG A 95 12.59 19.78 -5.44
CA ARG A 95 13.24 19.26 -6.64
C ARG A 95 14.29 18.23 -6.23
N MET A 96 14.44 17.17 -7.03
CA MET A 96 15.37 16.08 -6.66
C MET A 96 16.81 16.56 -6.45
N GLY A 97 17.26 17.59 -7.16
CA GLY A 97 18.58 18.21 -6.94
C GLY A 97 18.72 18.99 -5.64
N GLU A 98 17.62 19.23 -4.92
CA GLU A 98 17.60 19.96 -3.64
C GLU A 98 17.28 19.01 -2.47
N LEU A 99 17.16 17.70 -2.73
CA LEU A 99 16.65 16.72 -1.77
C LEU A 99 17.53 16.67 -0.51
N SER A 100 18.83 16.47 -0.65
CA SER A 100 19.76 16.39 0.51
C SER A 100 19.74 17.67 1.37
N VAL A 101 19.75 18.83 0.73
CA VAL A 101 19.68 20.13 1.43
C VAL A 101 18.36 20.27 2.19
N LYS A 102 17.26 19.80 1.60
CA LYS A 102 15.96 19.88 2.24
C LYS A 102 15.83 18.91 3.41
N LEU A 103 16.33 17.69 3.26
CA LEU A 103 16.35 16.69 4.34
C LEU A 103 17.22 17.17 5.53
N ALA A 104 18.38 17.76 5.23
CA ALA A 104 19.24 18.34 6.27
C ALA A 104 18.52 19.44 7.07
N LYS A 105 17.67 20.25 6.43
CA LYS A 105 16.87 21.28 7.13
C LYS A 105 15.83 20.68 8.09
N TYR A 106 15.46 19.42 7.91
CA TYR A 106 14.56 18.68 8.81
C TYR A 106 15.30 17.92 9.91
N GLY A 107 16.61 18.11 10.03
CA GLY A 107 17.46 17.44 11.01
C GLY A 107 18.12 16.15 10.48
N CYS A 108 17.86 15.75 9.25
CA CYS A 108 18.42 14.53 8.68
C CYS A 108 19.86 14.78 8.20
N ILE A 109 20.85 14.44 9.02
CA ILE A 109 22.29 14.62 8.72
C ILE A 109 22.83 13.39 7.96
N ARG A 110 22.35 12.21 8.30
CA ARG A 110 22.75 10.95 7.67
C ARG A 110 21.72 10.53 6.60
N LYS A 111 22.17 9.73 5.64
CA LYS A 111 21.26 9.16 4.63
C LYS A 111 20.18 8.32 5.32
N PRO A 112 18.89 8.64 5.14
CA PRO A 112 17.81 7.88 5.72
C PRO A 112 17.73 6.48 5.13
N ALA A 113 17.22 5.52 5.89
CA ALA A 113 16.90 4.20 5.39
C ALA A 113 15.77 4.28 4.35
N MET A 114 15.75 3.33 3.44
CA MET A 114 14.72 3.22 2.41
C MET A 114 14.20 1.78 2.32
N THR A 115 13.07 1.58 1.66
CA THR A 115 12.51 0.25 1.37
C THR A 115 13.13 -0.34 0.11
N GLU A 116 14.36 -0.85 0.19
CA GLU A 116 15.13 -1.32 -0.96
C GLU A 116 14.42 -2.43 -1.74
N GLN A 117 13.87 -3.41 -1.05
CA GLN A 117 13.22 -4.57 -1.67
C GLN A 117 11.90 -4.23 -2.40
N LYS A 118 11.40 -3.00 -2.25
CA LYS A 118 10.11 -2.56 -2.81
C LYS A 118 10.23 -1.60 -3.97
N VAL A 119 11.40 -1.08 -4.23
CA VAL A 119 11.64 -0.14 -5.32
C VAL A 119 12.59 -0.76 -6.35
N PRO A 120 12.46 -0.46 -7.65
CA PRO A 120 13.44 -0.88 -8.63
C PRO A 120 14.84 -0.37 -8.27
N GLN A 121 15.87 -1.19 -8.51
CA GLN A 121 17.27 -0.84 -8.23
C GLN A 121 17.67 0.51 -8.85
N SER A 122 17.19 0.80 -10.05
CA SER A 122 17.42 2.09 -10.70
C SER A 122 16.83 3.27 -9.91
N ARG A 123 15.69 3.09 -9.25
CA ARG A 123 15.08 4.11 -8.41
C ARG A 123 15.85 4.29 -7.11
N TRP A 124 16.23 3.20 -6.47
CA TRP A 124 17.10 3.20 -5.29
C TRP A 124 18.39 3.98 -5.56
N SER A 125 19.14 3.61 -6.60
CA SER A 125 20.40 4.26 -6.96
C SER A 125 20.21 5.75 -7.25
N PHE A 126 19.15 6.11 -7.99
CA PHE A 126 18.84 7.50 -8.28
C PHE A 126 18.57 8.33 -7.01
N ILE A 127 17.77 7.80 -6.06
CA ILE A 127 17.48 8.53 -4.82
C ILE A 127 18.74 8.64 -3.96
N SER A 128 19.52 7.56 -3.83
CA SER A 128 20.78 7.55 -3.08
C SER A 128 21.77 8.58 -3.60
N GLU A 129 21.89 8.71 -4.93
CA GLU A 129 22.70 9.77 -5.57
C GLU A 129 22.21 11.19 -5.18
N LYS A 130 20.88 11.42 -5.11
CA LYS A 130 20.33 12.73 -4.73
C LYS A 130 20.47 13.03 -3.21
N MET A 131 20.92 12.05 -2.45
CA MET A 131 21.24 12.17 -1.02
C MET A 131 22.75 12.23 -0.72
N GLU A 132 23.61 12.34 -1.73
CA GLU A 132 25.09 12.37 -1.56
C GLU A 132 25.61 13.49 -0.66
N GLY A 133 24.81 14.53 -0.43
CA GLY A 133 25.15 15.57 0.55
C GLY A 133 24.96 15.19 2.02
N LEU A 134 24.41 13.98 2.29
CA LEU A 134 24.20 13.45 3.63
C LEU A 134 25.27 12.39 3.95
N GLU A 135 25.56 12.17 5.23
CA GLU A 135 26.58 11.25 5.70
C GLU A 135 26.16 9.77 5.62
N GLY A 136 27.12 8.87 5.47
CA GLY A 136 26.94 7.43 5.52
C GLY A 136 26.20 6.84 4.32
N ASP A 137 25.83 5.57 4.47
CA ASP A 137 25.08 4.82 3.46
C ASP A 137 23.62 4.62 3.88
N SER A 138 22.73 4.54 2.90
CA SER A 138 21.32 4.25 3.15
C SER A 138 21.14 2.78 3.51
N GLN A 139 20.37 2.49 4.55
CA GLN A 139 20.04 1.15 5.02
C GLN A 139 18.71 0.69 4.43
N ASP A 140 18.47 -0.63 4.39
CA ASP A 140 17.16 -1.18 4.06
C ASP A 140 16.29 -1.31 5.32
N CYS A 141 15.12 -0.69 5.33
CA CYS A 141 14.12 -0.82 6.40
C CYS A 141 12.89 -1.64 5.99
N THR A 142 12.95 -2.40 4.90
CA THR A 142 11.80 -3.15 4.38
C THR A 142 11.28 -4.18 5.38
N ASP A 143 12.18 -4.97 5.97
CA ASP A 143 11.79 -6.02 6.92
C ASP A 143 11.22 -5.44 8.22
N LEU A 144 11.68 -4.27 8.64
CA LEU A 144 11.15 -3.56 9.78
C LEU A 144 9.66 -3.20 9.54
N LEU A 145 9.35 -2.63 8.38
CA LEU A 145 7.97 -2.31 8.01
C LEU A 145 7.10 -3.56 7.87
N TYR A 146 7.62 -4.67 7.36
CA TYR A 146 6.89 -5.93 7.33
C TYR A 146 6.51 -6.40 8.72
N LYS A 147 7.45 -6.40 9.68
CA LYS A 147 7.19 -6.78 11.08
C LYS A 147 6.13 -5.90 11.74
N LEU A 148 6.20 -4.58 11.54
CA LEU A 148 5.20 -3.65 12.09
C LEU A 148 3.78 -3.92 11.58
N ARG A 149 3.66 -4.48 10.37
CA ARG A 149 2.37 -4.77 9.72
C ARG A 149 1.91 -6.22 9.90
N GLU A 150 2.68 -7.09 10.57
CA GLU A 150 2.28 -8.47 10.84
C GLU A 150 1.04 -8.52 11.76
N VAL A 151 1.05 -7.76 12.84
CA VAL A 151 -0.08 -7.64 13.76
C VAL A 151 -0.97 -6.49 13.32
N LYS A 152 -2.24 -6.80 13.01
CA LYS A 152 -3.22 -5.83 12.53
C LYS A 152 -3.86 -5.09 13.68
N SER A 153 -4.09 -3.80 13.51
CA SER A 153 -4.88 -3.00 14.45
C SER A 153 -6.37 -3.36 14.39
N GLU A 154 -7.12 -2.93 15.39
CA GLU A 154 -8.58 -3.11 15.41
C GLU A 154 -9.25 -2.44 14.20
N TRP A 155 -8.75 -1.28 13.78
CA TRP A 155 -9.25 -0.62 12.59
C TRP A 155 -8.96 -1.45 11.32
N GLU A 156 -7.75 -1.98 11.17
CA GLU A 156 -7.40 -2.86 10.05
C GLU A 156 -8.26 -4.14 10.05
N VAL A 157 -8.50 -4.72 11.22
CA VAL A 157 -9.39 -5.88 11.36
C VAL A 157 -10.82 -5.54 10.95
N SER A 158 -11.33 -4.34 11.31
CA SER A 158 -12.67 -3.92 10.90
C SER A 158 -12.77 -3.81 9.37
N MET A 159 -11.76 -3.24 8.71
CA MET A 159 -11.73 -3.16 7.24
C MET A 159 -11.65 -4.55 6.58
N MET A 160 -10.94 -5.50 7.19
CA MET A 160 -10.90 -6.89 6.73
C MET A 160 -12.26 -7.58 6.86
N ARG A 161 -13.01 -7.30 7.93
CA ARG A 161 -14.39 -7.83 8.10
C ARG A 161 -15.34 -7.30 7.04
N GLU A 162 -15.33 -5.99 6.81
CA GLU A 162 -16.11 -5.38 5.71
C GLU A 162 -15.78 -6.02 4.35
N SER A 163 -14.50 -6.25 4.07
CA SER A 163 -14.09 -6.96 2.86
C SER A 163 -14.61 -8.41 2.84
N GLY A 164 -14.70 -9.05 3.98
CA GLY A 164 -15.29 -10.40 4.13
C GLY A 164 -16.78 -10.44 3.77
N GLU A 165 -17.55 -9.43 4.20
CA GLU A 165 -18.97 -9.31 3.86
C GLU A 165 -19.19 -9.09 2.35
N ILE A 166 -18.33 -8.30 1.71
CA ILE A 166 -18.36 -8.15 0.25
C ILE A 166 -18.12 -9.51 -0.44
N ASN A 167 -17.10 -10.25 0.00
CA ASN A 167 -16.81 -11.57 -0.53
C ASN A 167 -18.00 -12.56 -0.33
N HIS A 168 -18.62 -12.52 0.85
CA HIS A 168 -19.82 -13.34 1.10
C HIS A 168 -20.94 -13.02 0.13
N SER A 169 -21.23 -11.74 -0.09
CA SER A 169 -22.25 -11.28 -1.04
C SER A 169 -21.95 -11.73 -2.48
N MET A 170 -20.67 -11.70 -2.90
CA MET A 170 -20.25 -12.23 -4.20
C MET A 170 -20.49 -13.73 -4.32
N PHE A 171 -20.20 -14.51 -3.30
CA PHE A 171 -20.47 -15.95 -3.25
C PHE A 171 -21.97 -16.25 -3.37
N GLU A 172 -22.79 -15.55 -2.62
CA GLU A 172 -24.24 -15.72 -2.68
C GLU A 172 -24.79 -15.38 -4.07
N SER A 173 -24.33 -14.32 -4.71
CA SER A 173 -24.75 -13.95 -6.06
C SER A 173 -24.42 -15.03 -7.11
N ILE A 174 -23.24 -15.63 -7.01
CA ILE A 174 -22.85 -16.77 -7.87
C ILE A 174 -23.77 -17.97 -7.63
N ARG A 175 -24.02 -18.30 -6.37
CA ARG A 175 -24.89 -19.41 -5.98
C ARG A 175 -26.32 -19.24 -6.47
N GLU A 176 -26.88 -18.04 -6.33
CA GLU A 176 -28.26 -17.72 -6.76
C GLU A 176 -28.42 -17.67 -8.28
N THR A 177 -27.43 -17.13 -8.97
CA THR A 177 -27.44 -17.03 -10.42
C THR A 177 -27.37 -18.41 -11.08
N GLY A 178 -26.66 -19.36 -10.47
CA GLY A 178 -26.42 -20.68 -11.04
C GLY A 178 -25.57 -20.61 -12.32
N GLY A 179 -24.74 -21.59 -12.55
CA GLY A 179 -23.78 -21.58 -13.67
C GLY A 179 -24.24 -22.26 -14.95
N LEU A 180 -25.41 -22.92 -14.93
CA LEU A 180 -25.85 -23.73 -16.07
C LEU A 180 -26.11 -22.87 -17.33
N GLY A 181 -25.37 -23.15 -18.39
CA GLY A 181 -25.48 -22.42 -19.67
C GLY A 181 -24.76 -21.07 -19.71
N LYS A 182 -24.01 -20.71 -18.66
CA LYS A 182 -23.20 -19.50 -18.58
C LYS A 182 -21.70 -19.81 -18.75
N THR A 183 -21.00 -18.86 -19.31
CA THR A 183 -19.53 -18.90 -19.36
C THR A 183 -18.93 -18.50 -18.02
N GLU A 184 -17.67 -18.87 -17.81
CA GLU A 184 -16.89 -18.47 -16.61
C GLU A 184 -16.78 -16.94 -16.49
N LEU A 185 -16.61 -16.23 -17.62
CA LEU A 185 -16.55 -14.76 -17.63
C LEU A 185 -17.90 -14.11 -17.32
N GLU A 186 -19.01 -14.67 -17.76
CA GLU A 186 -20.36 -14.19 -17.38
C GLU A 186 -20.58 -14.33 -15.86
N MET A 187 -20.13 -15.44 -15.29
CA MET A 187 -20.22 -15.66 -13.84
C MET A 187 -19.27 -14.73 -13.06
N ALA A 188 -18.07 -14.48 -13.59
CA ALA A 188 -17.17 -13.48 -13.01
C ALA A 188 -17.79 -12.07 -13.03
N GLY A 189 -18.48 -11.72 -14.12
CA GLY A 189 -19.23 -10.47 -14.25
C GLY A 189 -20.30 -10.29 -13.18
N VAL A 190 -21.04 -11.35 -12.84
CA VAL A 190 -22.06 -11.34 -11.77
C VAL A 190 -21.42 -11.00 -10.43
N ALA A 191 -20.32 -11.65 -10.08
CA ALA A 191 -19.62 -11.40 -8.83
C ALA A 191 -18.97 -9.99 -8.78
N GLU A 192 -18.41 -9.53 -9.91
CA GLU A 192 -17.86 -8.17 -10.03
C GLU A 192 -18.92 -7.08 -9.87
N GLU A 193 -20.11 -7.26 -10.43
CA GLU A 193 -21.22 -6.34 -10.26
C GLU A 193 -21.55 -6.14 -8.79
N VAL A 194 -21.70 -7.22 -8.04
CA VAL A 194 -22.01 -7.19 -6.61
C VAL A 194 -20.86 -6.54 -5.83
N SER A 195 -19.61 -6.90 -6.12
CA SER A 195 -18.46 -6.31 -5.42
C SER A 195 -18.39 -4.79 -5.59
N ARG A 196 -18.67 -4.30 -6.79
CA ARG A 196 -18.68 -2.86 -7.09
C ARG A 196 -19.87 -2.14 -6.45
N ALA A 197 -21.06 -2.75 -6.49
CA ALA A 197 -22.26 -2.22 -5.83
C ALA A 197 -22.04 -2.11 -4.31
N SER A 198 -21.26 -3.03 -3.73
CA SER A 198 -20.89 -3.04 -2.31
C SER A 198 -19.69 -2.13 -1.97
N GLY A 199 -19.19 -1.33 -2.91
CA GLY A 199 -18.17 -0.32 -2.67
C GLY A 199 -16.73 -0.70 -3.02
N PHE A 200 -16.46 -1.92 -3.51
CA PHE A 200 -15.13 -2.30 -3.96
C PHE A 200 -14.78 -1.69 -5.32
N GLY A 201 -13.92 -0.69 -5.32
CA GLY A 201 -13.49 0.02 -6.55
C GLY A 201 -12.07 -0.29 -7.01
N GLY A 202 -11.34 -1.08 -6.24
CA GLY A 202 -9.92 -1.30 -6.42
C GLY A 202 -9.54 -2.42 -7.39
N ARG A 203 -8.24 -2.51 -7.63
CA ARG A 203 -7.57 -3.66 -8.24
C ARG A 203 -6.86 -4.46 -7.16
N ILE A 204 -6.72 -5.77 -7.35
CA ILE A 204 -5.87 -6.59 -6.51
C ILE A 204 -4.43 -6.37 -6.96
N ARG A 205 -3.59 -5.90 -6.04
CA ARG A 205 -2.15 -5.78 -6.27
C ARG A 205 -1.43 -6.97 -5.65
N MET A 206 -0.76 -7.75 -6.48
CA MET A 206 0.08 -8.84 -5.98
C MET A 206 1.42 -8.30 -5.48
N ARG A 207 1.90 -8.82 -4.35
CA ARG A 207 3.22 -8.48 -3.82
C ARG A 207 4.34 -9.08 -4.68
N LYS A 208 4.10 -10.27 -5.23
CA LYS A 208 5.06 -10.95 -6.08
C LYS A 208 5.03 -10.40 -7.50
N TRP A 209 6.13 -9.83 -7.94
CA TRP A 209 6.32 -9.39 -9.33
C TRP A 209 6.56 -10.61 -10.25
N PRO A 210 6.09 -10.64 -11.50
CA PRO A 210 5.35 -9.61 -12.25
C PRO A 210 3.84 -9.87 -12.33
N MET A 211 3.21 -10.41 -11.31
CA MET A 211 1.83 -10.86 -11.35
C MET A 211 0.82 -9.74 -11.18
N ASP A 212 -0.10 -9.65 -12.14
CA ASP A 212 -1.41 -9.03 -11.95
C ASP A 212 -2.45 -10.13 -11.65
N CYS A 213 -3.42 -9.84 -10.83
CA CYS A 213 -4.55 -10.72 -10.56
C CYS A 213 -5.85 -10.00 -10.90
N ASP A 214 -6.71 -10.68 -11.64
CA ASP A 214 -8.05 -10.19 -11.87
C ASP A 214 -8.87 -10.19 -10.58
N ARG A 215 -9.87 -9.32 -10.51
CA ARG A 215 -10.69 -9.13 -9.32
C ARG A 215 -11.48 -10.35 -8.92
N VAL A 216 -11.96 -11.09 -9.92
CA VAL A 216 -12.68 -12.34 -9.75
C VAL A 216 -12.15 -13.35 -10.75
N VAL A 217 -11.74 -14.49 -10.24
CA VAL A 217 -11.36 -15.63 -11.06
C VAL A 217 -12.36 -16.74 -10.83
N ILE A 218 -13.04 -17.13 -11.90
CA ILE A 218 -13.94 -18.28 -11.90
C ILE A 218 -13.45 -19.26 -12.97
N ALA A 219 -13.24 -20.49 -12.57
CA ALA A 219 -12.86 -21.58 -13.46
C ALA A 219 -13.67 -22.82 -13.13
N ALA A 220 -14.16 -23.52 -14.17
CA ALA A 220 -14.99 -24.71 -14.02
C ALA A 220 -14.58 -25.80 -15.00
N GLY A 221 -15.00 -27.02 -14.75
CA GLY A 221 -14.78 -28.16 -15.65
C GLY A 221 -13.30 -28.33 -16.00
N ARG A 222 -12.98 -28.32 -17.30
CA ARG A 222 -11.64 -28.55 -17.81
C ARG A 222 -10.68 -27.41 -17.42
N SER A 223 -11.11 -26.16 -17.49
CA SER A 223 -10.33 -25.00 -17.09
C SER A 223 -9.97 -25.08 -15.61
N GLY A 224 -10.96 -25.37 -14.76
CA GLY A 224 -10.74 -25.52 -13.32
C GLY A 224 -9.83 -26.71 -12.93
N GLY A 225 -9.70 -27.71 -13.83
CA GLY A 225 -8.82 -28.85 -13.65
C GLY A 225 -7.35 -28.58 -14.03
N ILE A 226 -7.03 -27.42 -14.59
CA ILE A 226 -5.66 -27.07 -14.93
C ILE A 226 -4.97 -26.54 -13.65
N PRO A 227 -3.88 -27.18 -13.18
CA PRO A 227 -3.22 -26.75 -11.97
C PRO A 227 -2.56 -25.37 -12.14
N SER A 228 -2.55 -24.61 -11.07
CA SER A 228 -1.82 -23.37 -10.99
C SER A 228 -0.31 -23.60 -11.22
N TYR A 229 0.39 -22.65 -11.81
CA TYR A 229 1.84 -22.71 -12.01
C TYR A 229 2.63 -22.40 -10.74
N PHE A 230 1.97 -22.05 -9.66
CA PHE A 230 2.57 -21.79 -8.33
C PHE A 230 1.61 -22.26 -7.23
N ASP A 231 2.04 -22.25 -5.98
CA ASP A 231 1.22 -22.64 -4.83
C ASP A 231 0.01 -21.69 -4.65
N SER A 232 -1.09 -22.02 -5.30
CA SER A 232 -2.34 -21.28 -5.24
C SER A 232 -3.53 -22.23 -5.39
N ALA A 233 -4.62 -21.90 -4.74
CA ALA A 233 -5.89 -22.61 -4.89
C ALA A 233 -6.59 -22.30 -6.23
N VAL A 234 -6.13 -21.33 -7.00
CA VAL A 234 -6.72 -20.88 -8.26
C VAL A 234 -6.01 -21.56 -9.42
N GLY A 235 -6.78 -22.26 -10.26
CA GLY A 235 -6.32 -22.88 -11.49
C GLY A 235 -6.61 -22.04 -12.74
N GLY A 236 -6.54 -22.69 -13.91
CA GLY A 236 -6.81 -22.06 -15.21
C GLY A 236 -5.57 -21.57 -15.93
N VAL A 237 -5.72 -21.17 -17.20
CA VAL A 237 -4.62 -20.72 -18.07
C VAL A 237 -4.40 -19.23 -18.05
N GLY A 238 -5.43 -18.46 -17.69
CA GLY A 238 -5.39 -17.00 -17.71
C GLY A 238 -5.32 -16.39 -19.11
N GLY A 239 -5.41 -15.06 -19.15
CA GLY A 239 -5.43 -14.30 -20.41
C GLY A 239 -4.07 -13.87 -20.94
N SER A 240 -3.01 -13.92 -20.10
CA SER A 240 -1.68 -13.44 -20.49
C SER A 240 -0.58 -13.94 -19.54
N PRO A 241 0.71 -13.83 -19.92
CA PRO A 241 1.83 -14.22 -19.04
C PRO A 241 1.91 -13.48 -17.71
N ILE A 242 1.33 -12.28 -17.62
CA ILE A 242 1.28 -11.48 -16.38
C ILE A 242 -0.03 -11.65 -15.60
N SER A 243 -1.04 -12.30 -16.21
CA SER A 243 -2.31 -12.71 -15.58
C SER A 243 -2.60 -14.18 -15.93
N PRO A 244 -1.84 -15.13 -15.36
CA PRO A 244 -1.84 -16.53 -15.79
C PRO A 244 -2.83 -17.41 -15.04
N LEU A 245 -3.86 -16.84 -14.45
CA LEU A 245 -4.89 -17.53 -13.69
C LEU A 245 -6.28 -17.18 -14.23
N GLY A 246 -7.19 -18.15 -14.13
CA GLY A 246 -8.58 -17.98 -14.53
C GLY A 246 -8.90 -18.56 -15.91
N ALA A 247 -10.06 -18.16 -16.41
CA ALA A 247 -10.60 -18.61 -17.71
C ALA A 247 -10.12 -17.75 -18.86
#